data_c10ed0e08fded20d9ffdfdd2e0339b9f
#
_entry.id   c10ed0e08fded20d9ffdfdd2e0339b9f
#
_cell.length_a   1.000
_cell.length_b   1.000
_cell.length_c   1.000
_cell.angle_alpha   90.00
_cell.angle_beta   90.00
_cell.angle_gamma   90.00
#
_symmetry.space_group_name_H-M   'P 1'
#
loop_
_entity.id
_entity.type
_entity.pdbx_description
1 polymer ?
#
loop_
_entity_poly.entity_id
_entity_poly.type
_entity_poly.pdbx_seq_one_letter_code
_entity_poly.pdbx_strand_id
1 'polypeptide(L)'
;MTKIDNFFESIKDKKVAFCGLGISNFPVMEMFVNKGIDVTACDRRNFEDLGDNAKKAEELGVKLSLGDNYLKNLDVDIVFRTPGMKYYMDELVEMRSRGVVVTSEMELFFELANCHIIAVTGSDGKTTTTSIVSEFLKAAGKKVFLGGNIGKPLLPEIESITKDDYAVVELSSFQLISMKESPEIAIITNVSPNHLDIHKDMQEYVDAKKNILLHQNAFSKTVLNLDNEISNSFSSEVRGQLVKFSRRNTVTNGAYLKDNKIVYSDYGKETEIIDIKDIFIPGMHNVENYMAAISAVWGIVDVDTIVKVAKTFQGVEHRAEFVREFNGVKYYNDSIASSPTRTASGTLSLYDEKIIIIAGGYDKNLNYDELGEVICKKVKILILMGNTADKIETSTKKAPSYSEGNPVIYRVSNMEEAVKKASEVAVKGDIVSLSPASASFDLYKNFMERGIHFKNLVKELKW
;
A
#
# COMPACT_ATOMS: atom_id res chain seq x y z
N MET A 1 29.27 -15.12 -15.48
CA MET A 1 28.52 -15.09 -14.21
C MET A 1 27.65 -13.84 -14.21
N THR A 2 26.41 -13.98 -13.87
CA THR A 2 25.49 -12.86 -13.71
C THR A 2 25.85 -12.04 -12.45
N LYS A 3 25.25 -10.86 -12.28
CA LYS A 3 25.40 -10.06 -11.05
C LYS A 3 24.92 -10.84 -9.82
N ILE A 4 23.87 -11.64 -10.01
CA ILE A 4 23.29 -12.52 -8.99
C ILE A 4 24.26 -13.64 -8.61
N ASP A 5 24.85 -14.34 -9.61
CA ASP A 5 25.83 -15.40 -9.34
C ASP A 5 27.04 -14.87 -8.57
N ASN A 6 27.54 -13.68 -8.97
CA ASN A 6 28.65 -13.03 -8.28
C ASN A 6 28.33 -12.68 -6.84
N PHE A 7 27.11 -12.21 -6.57
CA PHE A 7 26.66 -11.92 -5.22
C PHE A 7 26.66 -13.19 -4.36
N PHE A 8 26.01 -14.27 -4.81
CA PHE A 8 25.94 -15.53 -4.01
C PHE A 8 27.31 -16.16 -3.82
N GLU A 9 28.20 -16.11 -4.82
CA GLU A 9 29.59 -16.57 -4.66
C GLU A 9 30.34 -15.75 -3.62
N SER A 10 30.10 -14.43 -3.55
CA SER A 10 30.76 -13.54 -2.58
C SER A 10 30.34 -13.77 -1.12
N ILE A 11 29.17 -14.40 -0.91
CA ILE A 11 28.62 -14.66 0.43
C ILE A 11 28.54 -16.16 0.78
N LYS A 12 29.08 -17.05 -0.04
CA LYS A 12 28.96 -18.51 0.15
C LYS A 12 29.46 -19.01 1.53
N ASP A 13 30.49 -18.37 2.08
CA ASP A 13 31.08 -18.70 3.39
C ASP A 13 30.55 -17.79 4.51
N LYS A 14 29.48 -17.00 4.25
CA LYS A 14 28.88 -16.07 5.19
C LYS A 14 27.69 -16.68 5.91
N LYS A 15 27.52 -16.29 7.17
CA LYS A 15 26.34 -16.62 7.98
C LYS A 15 25.30 -15.52 7.82
N VAL A 16 24.12 -15.87 7.38
CA VAL A 16 23.04 -14.91 7.08
C VAL A 16 21.87 -15.11 8.04
N ALA A 17 21.40 -14.03 8.66
CA ALA A 17 20.20 -14.06 9.47
C ALA A 17 19.04 -13.29 8.80
N PHE A 18 17.83 -13.84 8.91
CA PHE A 18 16.60 -13.18 8.51
C PHE A 18 15.75 -12.87 9.74
N CYS A 19 15.45 -11.61 9.97
CA CYS A 19 14.60 -11.16 11.07
C CYS A 19 13.14 -11.15 10.65
N GLY A 20 12.33 -12.02 11.29
CA GLY A 20 10.92 -12.24 11.00
C GLY A 20 10.66 -13.40 10.05
N LEU A 21 9.97 -14.45 10.54
CA LEU A 21 9.47 -15.58 9.75
C LEU A 21 8.08 -15.27 9.18
N GLY A 22 7.98 -14.16 8.44
CA GLY A 22 6.75 -13.71 7.79
C GLY A 22 6.77 -13.91 6.28
N ILE A 23 5.69 -13.48 5.65
CA ILE A 23 5.45 -13.59 4.20
C ILE A 23 6.59 -12.96 3.37
N SER A 24 7.20 -11.89 3.85
CA SER A 24 8.24 -11.17 3.11
C SER A 24 9.58 -11.90 3.11
N ASN A 25 10.01 -12.49 4.22
CA ASN A 25 11.34 -13.07 4.34
C ASN A 25 11.38 -14.56 4.03
N PHE A 26 10.28 -15.29 4.23
CA PHE A 26 10.30 -16.75 4.08
C PHE A 26 10.74 -17.20 2.66
N PRO A 27 10.17 -16.67 1.56
CA PRO A 27 10.61 -17.04 0.23
C PRO A 27 12.07 -16.63 -0.08
N VAL A 28 12.56 -15.56 0.56
CA VAL A 28 13.95 -15.11 0.41
C VAL A 28 14.90 -16.07 1.16
N MET A 29 14.54 -16.50 2.37
CA MET A 29 15.29 -17.53 3.10
C MET A 29 15.42 -18.82 2.30
N GLU A 30 14.30 -19.30 1.72
CA GLU A 30 14.28 -20.50 0.88
C GLU A 30 15.23 -20.36 -0.32
N MET A 31 15.24 -19.19 -0.99
CA MET A 31 16.18 -18.88 -2.07
C MET A 31 17.63 -18.99 -1.59
N PHE A 32 17.97 -18.42 -0.42
CA PHE A 32 19.34 -18.45 0.12
C PHE A 32 19.77 -19.86 0.49
N VAL A 33 18.91 -20.65 1.14
CA VAL A 33 19.17 -22.05 1.46
C VAL A 33 19.41 -22.86 0.19
N ASN A 34 18.59 -22.68 -0.85
CA ASN A 34 18.74 -23.34 -2.15
C ASN A 34 20.05 -22.97 -2.87
N LYS A 35 20.63 -21.81 -2.56
CA LYS A 35 21.97 -21.39 -3.02
C LYS A 35 23.11 -21.87 -2.10
N GLY A 36 22.80 -22.68 -1.09
CA GLY A 36 23.79 -23.27 -0.16
C GLY A 36 24.31 -22.32 0.92
N ILE A 37 23.62 -21.24 1.23
CA ILE A 37 24.02 -20.28 2.26
C ILE A 37 23.58 -20.78 3.65
N ASP A 38 24.42 -20.61 4.68
CA ASP A 38 24.08 -20.89 6.09
C ASP A 38 23.11 -19.82 6.61
N VAL A 39 21.85 -20.22 6.86
CA VAL A 39 20.76 -19.30 7.20
C VAL A 39 20.27 -19.53 8.62
N THR A 40 20.08 -18.45 9.36
CA THR A 40 19.40 -18.40 10.66
C THR A 40 18.13 -17.54 10.54
N ALA A 41 17.00 -18.07 10.97
CA ALA A 41 15.76 -17.31 11.07
C ALA A 41 15.57 -16.80 12.50
N CYS A 42 15.33 -15.51 12.66
CA CYS A 42 15.20 -14.81 13.92
C CYS A 42 13.78 -14.26 14.08
N ASP A 43 13.03 -14.63 15.13
CA ASP A 43 11.71 -14.06 15.39
C ASP A 43 11.47 -13.89 16.89
N ARG A 44 10.78 -12.79 17.26
CA ARG A 44 10.41 -12.53 18.65
C ARG A 44 9.38 -13.52 19.20
N ARG A 45 8.57 -14.12 18.34
CA ARG A 45 7.59 -15.14 18.69
C ARG A 45 8.30 -16.48 18.97
N ASN A 46 7.67 -17.30 19.81
CA ASN A 46 8.13 -18.65 20.07
C ASN A 46 7.71 -19.61 18.94
N PHE A 47 8.22 -20.83 18.99
CA PHE A 47 7.97 -21.86 17.98
C PHE A 47 6.47 -22.15 17.80
N GLU A 48 5.75 -22.27 18.92
CA GLU A 48 4.32 -22.55 18.96
C GLU A 48 3.50 -21.45 18.30
N ASP A 49 3.87 -20.17 18.54
CA ASP A 49 3.21 -18.99 17.97
C ASP A 49 3.46 -18.82 16.46
N LEU A 50 4.59 -19.33 15.98
CA LEU A 50 4.98 -19.33 14.58
C LEU A 50 4.33 -20.48 13.79
N GLY A 51 4.00 -21.58 14.46
CA GLY A 51 3.29 -22.72 13.91
C GLY A 51 3.96 -23.30 12.65
N ASP A 52 3.22 -23.35 11.56
CA ASP A 52 3.69 -23.94 10.29
C ASP A 52 4.92 -23.23 9.70
N ASN A 53 5.12 -21.94 9.96
CA ASN A 53 6.29 -21.22 9.45
C ASN A 53 7.57 -21.68 10.12
N ALA A 54 7.53 -21.94 11.42
CA ALA A 54 8.70 -22.48 12.15
C ALA A 54 9.05 -23.89 11.66
N LYS A 55 8.05 -24.78 11.51
CA LYS A 55 8.24 -26.15 11.00
C LYS A 55 8.85 -26.17 9.61
N LYS A 56 8.33 -25.35 8.70
CA LYS A 56 8.88 -25.22 7.34
C LYS A 56 10.32 -24.73 7.32
N ALA A 57 10.67 -23.78 8.21
CA ALA A 57 12.05 -23.32 8.33
C ALA A 57 12.99 -24.45 8.81
N GLU A 58 12.57 -25.27 9.80
CA GLU A 58 13.34 -26.45 10.23
C GLU A 58 13.47 -27.49 9.10
N GLU A 59 12.39 -27.77 8.36
CA GLU A 59 12.40 -28.70 7.20
C GLU A 59 13.38 -28.24 6.12
N LEU A 60 13.57 -26.94 5.95
CA LEU A 60 14.57 -26.34 5.06
C LEU A 60 16.00 -26.38 5.63
N GLY A 61 16.20 -26.84 6.87
CA GLY A 61 17.50 -26.86 7.54
C GLY A 61 17.94 -25.48 8.08
N VAL A 62 17.03 -24.55 8.22
CA VAL A 62 17.30 -23.20 8.76
C VAL A 62 17.44 -23.28 10.28
N LYS A 63 18.49 -22.67 10.84
CA LYS A 63 18.64 -22.50 12.27
C LYS A 63 17.61 -21.51 12.82
N LEU A 64 17.03 -21.77 14.00
CA LEU A 64 16.04 -20.89 14.60
C LEU A 64 16.62 -20.17 15.83
N SER A 65 16.45 -18.85 15.88
CA SER A 65 16.68 -18.01 17.06
C SER A 65 15.38 -17.30 17.42
N LEU A 66 14.67 -17.80 18.44
CA LEU A 66 13.29 -17.42 18.74
C LEU A 66 13.13 -16.82 20.15
N GLY A 67 12.00 -16.09 20.36
CA GLY A 67 11.63 -15.51 21.64
C GLY A 67 12.30 -14.17 21.93
N ASP A 68 12.21 -13.67 23.16
CA ASP A 68 12.62 -12.32 23.53
C ASP A 68 14.11 -12.00 23.30
N ASN A 69 14.95 -13.01 23.24
CA ASN A 69 16.40 -12.85 23.06
C ASN A 69 16.87 -13.20 21.64
N TYR A 70 15.99 -13.26 20.67
CA TYR A 70 16.23 -13.73 19.30
C TYR A 70 17.37 -13.03 18.53
N LEU A 71 17.80 -11.85 18.95
CA LEU A 71 18.91 -11.09 18.36
C LEU A 71 20.18 -11.12 19.23
N LYS A 72 20.14 -11.69 20.45
CA LYS A 72 21.30 -11.70 21.35
C LYS A 72 22.32 -12.74 20.92
N ASN A 73 23.59 -12.33 20.95
CA ASN A 73 24.75 -13.20 20.67
C ASN A 73 24.69 -13.91 19.31
N LEU A 74 24.05 -13.30 18.33
CA LEU A 74 24.06 -13.81 16.96
C LEU A 74 25.46 -13.67 16.38
N ASP A 75 26.05 -14.81 15.99
CA ASP A 75 27.28 -14.90 15.23
C ASP A 75 26.95 -14.97 13.74
N VAL A 76 26.77 -13.80 13.12
CA VAL A 76 26.34 -13.67 11.72
C VAL A 76 27.09 -12.52 11.03
N ASP A 77 27.24 -12.63 9.71
CA ASP A 77 27.90 -11.62 8.88
C ASP A 77 26.87 -10.65 8.25
N ILE A 78 25.68 -11.14 7.95
CA ILE A 78 24.64 -10.38 7.23
C ILE A 78 23.29 -10.60 7.94
N VAL A 79 22.55 -9.51 8.13
CA VAL A 79 21.19 -9.53 8.71
C VAL A 79 20.20 -8.88 7.75
N PHE A 80 19.18 -9.64 7.35
CA PHE A 80 18.03 -9.14 6.64
C PHE A 80 16.94 -8.73 7.62
N ARG A 81 16.68 -7.44 7.76
CA ARG A 81 15.61 -6.91 8.60
C ARG A 81 14.26 -6.85 7.85
N THR A 82 13.16 -7.02 8.57
CA THR A 82 11.84 -6.67 8.02
C THR A 82 11.59 -5.16 8.10
N PRO A 83 10.72 -4.60 7.25
CA PRO A 83 10.34 -3.18 7.34
C PRO A 83 9.78 -2.77 8.71
N GLY A 84 9.13 -3.68 9.43
CA GLY A 84 8.58 -3.42 10.77
C GLY A 84 9.62 -3.25 11.89
N MET A 85 10.88 -3.61 11.65
CA MET A 85 11.96 -3.41 12.61
C MET A 85 12.53 -1.99 12.49
N LYS A 86 12.63 -1.29 13.62
CA LYS A 86 13.27 0.03 13.67
C LYS A 86 14.72 -0.08 13.23
N TYR A 87 15.14 0.71 12.26
CA TYR A 87 16.50 0.68 11.72
C TYR A 87 17.56 1.01 12.77
N TYR A 88 17.23 1.90 13.71
CA TYR A 88 18.12 2.37 14.78
C TYR A 88 17.86 1.67 16.13
N MET A 89 17.24 0.47 16.15
CA MET A 89 17.17 -0.31 17.39
C MET A 89 18.56 -0.73 17.85
N ASP A 90 18.76 -0.81 19.17
CA ASP A 90 20.09 -0.97 19.77
C ASP A 90 20.82 -2.21 19.26
N GLU A 91 20.12 -3.33 19.09
CA GLU A 91 20.71 -4.59 18.63
C GLU A 91 21.26 -4.47 17.19
N LEU A 92 20.53 -3.78 16.28
CA LEU A 92 21.00 -3.58 14.91
C LEU A 92 22.12 -2.53 14.84
N VAL A 93 22.13 -1.53 15.73
CA VAL A 93 23.21 -0.57 15.87
C VAL A 93 24.49 -1.26 16.34
N GLU A 94 24.38 -2.12 17.37
CA GLU A 94 25.48 -2.93 17.87
C GLU A 94 26.06 -3.86 16.79
N MET A 95 25.18 -4.58 16.06
CA MET A 95 25.61 -5.45 14.96
C MET A 95 26.40 -4.68 13.91
N ARG A 96 25.92 -3.51 13.45
CA ARG A 96 26.65 -2.65 12.51
C ARG A 96 28.01 -2.19 13.07
N SER A 97 28.10 -1.88 14.37
CA SER A 97 29.37 -1.48 15.01
C SER A 97 30.42 -2.59 15.02
N ARG A 98 29.97 -3.87 14.95
CA ARG A 98 30.83 -5.06 14.82
C ARG A 98 31.14 -5.43 13.36
N GLY A 99 30.66 -4.65 12.39
CA GLY A 99 30.86 -4.89 10.97
C GLY A 99 29.86 -5.84 10.31
N VAL A 100 28.76 -6.21 11.01
CA VAL A 100 27.67 -6.98 10.42
C VAL A 100 26.93 -6.10 9.39
N VAL A 101 26.69 -6.64 8.21
CA VAL A 101 25.91 -5.98 7.17
C VAL A 101 24.44 -6.09 7.53
N VAL A 102 23.75 -4.98 7.76
CA VAL A 102 22.31 -4.92 8.00
C VAL A 102 21.62 -4.39 6.75
N THR A 103 20.82 -5.22 6.12
CA THR A 103 20.13 -4.94 4.86
C THR A 103 18.66 -5.38 4.90
N SER A 104 17.97 -5.33 3.78
CA SER A 104 16.61 -5.82 3.59
C SER A 104 16.45 -6.47 2.21
N GLU A 105 15.38 -7.24 2.03
CA GLU A 105 15.03 -7.85 0.74
C GLU A 105 15.00 -6.81 -0.37
N MET A 106 14.39 -5.65 -0.13
CA MET A 106 14.21 -4.61 -1.13
C MET A 106 15.54 -3.89 -1.47
N GLU A 107 16.42 -3.68 -0.48
CA GLU A 107 17.76 -3.13 -0.72
C GLU A 107 18.57 -4.04 -1.65
N LEU A 108 18.57 -5.34 -1.35
CA LEU A 108 19.28 -6.31 -2.18
C LEU A 108 18.64 -6.47 -3.57
N PHE A 109 17.30 -6.41 -3.66
CA PHE A 109 16.62 -6.41 -4.95
C PHE A 109 17.08 -5.23 -5.83
N PHE A 110 17.10 -4.01 -5.29
CA PHE A 110 17.56 -2.82 -6.04
C PHE A 110 19.02 -2.94 -6.47
N GLU A 111 19.88 -3.47 -5.61
CA GLU A 111 21.27 -3.71 -5.93
C GLU A 111 21.46 -4.69 -7.07
N LEU A 112 20.73 -5.81 -7.08
CA LEU A 112 20.93 -6.91 -8.02
C LEU A 112 20.07 -6.81 -9.29
N ALA A 113 18.94 -6.09 -9.25
CA ALA A 113 18.02 -6.02 -10.38
C ALA A 113 18.67 -5.41 -11.62
N ASN A 114 18.33 -6.00 -12.78
CA ASN A 114 18.71 -5.50 -14.09
C ASN A 114 17.45 -5.31 -14.95
N CYS A 115 16.55 -4.43 -14.48
CA CYS A 115 15.28 -4.10 -15.13
C CYS A 115 14.94 -2.64 -14.90
N HIS A 116 13.89 -2.16 -15.55
CA HIS A 116 13.35 -0.82 -15.26
C HIS A 116 12.63 -0.81 -13.91
N ILE A 117 13.05 0.03 -12.96
CA ILE A 117 12.42 0.15 -11.66
C ILE A 117 11.65 1.46 -11.58
N ILE A 118 10.34 1.37 -11.31
CA ILE A 118 9.46 2.49 -10.97
C ILE A 118 9.02 2.33 -9.52
N ALA A 119 9.39 3.26 -8.66
CA ALA A 119 9.06 3.19 -7.25
C ALA A 119 8.16 4.34 -6.80
N VAL A 120 7.20 4.01 -5.94
CA VAL A 120 6.21 4.95 -5.40
C VAL A 120 6.33 5.02 -3.89
N THR A 121 6.47 6.24 -3.36
CA THR A 121 6.35 6.51 -1.93
C THR A 121 5.39 7.68 -1.67
N GLY A 122 5.10 7.93 -0.40
CA GLY A 122 4.24 9.01 0.07
C GLY A 122 3.58 8.65 1.39
N SER A 123 2.82 9.56 1.97
CA SER A 123 1.96 9.26 3.12
C SER A 123 0.72 8.52 2.66
N ASP A 124 0.02 9.05 1.67
CA ASP A 124 -1.21 8.50 1.09
C ASP A 124 -1.08 8.27 -0.42
N GLY A 125 -1.98 7.47 -1.01
CA GLY A 125 -2.05 7.23 -2.46
C GLY A 125 -1.03 6.24 -3.02
N LYS A 126 -0.03 5.79 -2.26
CA LYS A 126 1.02 4.87 -2.71
C LYS A 126 0.48 3.65 -3.46
N THR A 127 -0.33 2.85 -2.78
CA THR A 127 -0.83 1.58 -3.31
C THR A 127 -1.64 1.77 -4.59
N THR A 128 -2.52 2.78 -4.60
CA THR A 128 -3.34 3.09 -5.77
C THR A 128 -2.47 3.55 -6.94
N THR A 129 -1.52 4.47 -6.71
CA THR A 129 -0.61 4.94 -7.76
C THR A 129 0.27 3.81 -8.29
N THR A 130 0.84 2.97 -7.42
CA THR A 130 1.64 1.79 -7.81
C THR A 130 0.82 0.83 -8.67
N SER A 131 -0.44 0.57 -8.29
CA SER A 131 -1.33 -0.30 -9.05
C SER A 131 -1.71 0.30 -10.41
N ILE A 132 -2.01 1.60 -10.48
CA ILE A 132 -2.32 2.29 -11.75
C ILE A 132 -1.11 2.23 -12.70
N VAL A 133 0.11 2.52 -12.21
CA VAL A 133 1.34 2.41 -13.00
C VAL A 133 1.51 0.99 -13.54
N SER A 134 1.33 -0.02 -12.69
CA SER A 134 1.40 -1.43 -13.07
C SER A 134 0.39 -1.77 -14.19
N GLU A 135 -0.87 -1.33 -14.04
CA GLU A 135 -1.92 -1.60 -15.03
C GLU A 135 -1.69 -0.85 -16.35
N PHE A 136 -1.16 0.38 -16.32
CA PHE A 136 -0.76 1.10 -17.54
C PHE A 136 0.30 0.33 -18.34
N LEU A 137 1.34 -0.13 -17.65
CA LEU A 137 2.44 -0.89 -18.28
C LEU A 137 1.96 -2.25 -18.82
N LYS A 138 1.16 -2.99 -18.04
CA LYS A 138 0.57 -4.26 -18.50
C LYS A 138 -0.31 -4.07 -19.71
N ALA A 139 -1.17 -3.04 -19.72
CA ALA A 139 -2.03 -2.73 -20.85
C ALA A 139 -1.24 -2.32 -22.10
N ALA A 140 -0.06 -1.74 -21.92
CA ALA A 140 0.91 -1.46 -22.99
C ALA A 140 1.75 -2.68 -23.41
N GLY A 141 1.41 -3.88 -22.93
CA GLY A 141 2.10 -5.13 -23.31
C GLY A 141 3.44 -5.36 -22.61
N LYS A 142 3.75 -4.60 -21.53
CA LYS A 142 4.99 -4.81 -20.77
C LYS A 142 4.83 -5.93 -19.75
N LYS A 143 5.89 -6.70 -19.51
CA LYS A 143 5.95 -7.64 -18.40
C LYS A 143 6.27 -6.87 -17.11
N VAL A 144 5.41 -7.01 -16.11
CA VAL A 144 5.45 -6.20 -14.87
C VAL A 144 5.50 -7.10 -13.65
N PHE A 145 6.47 -6.83 -12.78
CA PHE A 145 6.61 -7.41 -11.45
C PHE A 145 6.20 -6.36 -10.41
N LEU A 146 5.19 -6.69 -9.61
CA LEU A 146 4.61 -5.80 -8.61
C LEU A 146 5.04 -6.24 -7.21
N GLY A 147 5.65 -5.35 -6.43
CA GLY A 147 6.14 -5.71 -5.10
C GLY A 147 6.44 -4.54 -4.17
N GLY A 148 7.30 -4.79 -3.18
CA GLY A 148 7.67 -3.83 -2.14
C GLY A 148 6.80 -3.96 -0.90
N ASN A 149 6.21 -2.85 -0.44
CA ASN A 149 5.30 -2.84 0.72
C ASN A 149 3.93 -3.51 0.44
N ILE A 150 3.71 -3.93 -0.79
CA ILE A 150 2.54 -4.65 -1.29
C ILE A 150 2.97 -5.83 -2.15
N GLY A 151 2.06 -6.76 -2.39
CA GLY A 151 2.33 -7.90 -3.26
C GLY A 151 3.25 -8.94 -2.62
N LYS A 152 4.11 -9.53 -3.46
CA LYS A 152 5.09 -10.54 -3.07
C LYS A 152 6.49 -9.94 -3.02
N PRO A 153 7.42 -10.53 -2.25
CA PRO A 153 8.84 -10.16 -2.34
C PRO A 153 9.36 -10.44 -3.76
N LEU A 154 10.16 -9.54 -4.29
CA LEU A 154 10.64 -9.61 -5.68
C LEU A 154 11.98 -10.33 -5.81
N LEU A 155 12.79 -10.35 -4.77
CA LEU A 155 14.11 -10.96 -4.79
C LEU A 155 14.08 -12.46 -5.17
N PRO A 156 13.12 -13.29 -4.72
CA PRO A 156 13.01 -14.67 -5.16
C PRO A 156 12.74 -14.85 -6.67
N GLU A 157 12.18 -13.85 -7.32
CA GLU A 157 11.87 -13.88 -8.76
C GLU A 157 12.97 -13.26 -9.64
N ILE A 158 14.06 -12.77 -9.04
CA ILE A 158 15.06 -11.93 -9.68
C ILE A 158 15.75 -12.61 -10.89
N GLU A 159 15.91 -13.93 -10.86
CA GLU A 159 16.49 -14.69 -11.98
C GLU A 159 15.56 -14.75 -13.21
N SER A 160 14.25 -14.54 -13.02
CA SER A 160 13.24 -14.51 -14.09
C SER A 160 13.02 -13.12 -14.67
N ILE A 161 13.60 -12.09 -14.05
CA ILE A 161 13.45 -10.68 -14.42
C ILE A 161 14.55 -10.32 -15.42
N THR A 162 14.15 -9.78 -16.56
CA THR A 162 15.07 -9.35 -17.63
C THR A 162 15.19 -7.84 -17.70
N LYS A 163 16.18 -7.36 -18.45
CA LYS A 163 16.43 -5.91 -18.64
C LYS A 163 15.27 -5.14 -19.30
N ASP A 164 14.39 -5.83 -20.01
CA ASP A 164 13.25 -5.22 -20.73
C ASP A 164 11.96 -5.25 -19.90
N ASP A 165 12.01 -5.86 -18.70
CA ASP A 165 10.89 -5.98 -17.78
C ASP A 165 10.81 -4.76 -16.86
N TYR A 166 9.66 -4.59 -16.22
CA TYR A 166 9.40 -3.50 -15.27
C TYR A 166 9.15 -4.06 -13.87
N ALA A 167 9.88 -3.57 -12.88
CA ALA A 167 9.55 -3.72 -11.47
C ALA A 167 8.83 -2.45 -10.99
N VAL A 168 7.58 -2.57 -10.59
CA VAL A 168 6.79 -1.46 -10.03
C VAL A 168 6.63 -1.71 -8.54
N VAL A 169 7.23 -0.85 -7.71
CA VAL A 169 7.35 -1.12 -6.27
C VAL A 169 6.77 -0.01 -5.41
N GLU A 170 6.00 -0.39 -4.41
CA GLU A 170 5.60 0.50 -3.33
C GLU A 170 6.67 0.52 -2.25
N LEU A 171 7.16 1.69 -1.85
CA LEU A 171 8.15 1.82 -0.80
C LEU A 171 7.63 2.61 0.40
N SER A 172 7.69 1.99 1.58
CA SER A 172 7.43 2.65 2.86
C SER A 172 8.66 3.46 3.32
N SER A 173 8.46 4.42 4.26
CA SER A 173 9.58 5.11 4.91
C SER A 173 10.52 4.16 5.64
N PHE A 174 9.99 3.05 6.17
CA PHE A 174 10.80 2.04 6.88
C PHE A 174 11.70 1.22 5.96
N GLN A 175 11.32 1.06 4.69
CA GLN A 175 12.21 0.47 3.68
C GLN A 175 13.23 1.50 3.21
N LEU A 176 12.80 2.71 2.90
CA LEU A 176 13.63 3.77 2.34
C LEU A 176 14.72 4.28 3.30
N ILE A 177 14.54 4.20 4.63
CA ILE A 177 15.45 4.80 5.62
C ILE A 177 16.91 4.35 5.48
N SER A 178 17.13 3.12 5.00
CA SER A 178 18.47 2.54 4.82
C SER A 178 18.90 2.40 3.36
N MET A 179 17.98 2.59 2.40
CA MET A 179 18.28 2.39 0.98
C MET A 179 19.34 3.34 0.46
N LYS A 180 20.28 2.81 -0.33
CA LYS A 180 21.36 3.52 -1.01
C LYS A 180 21.26 3.46 -2.53
N GLU A 181 20.24 2.79 -3.05
CA GLU A 181 19.91 2.74 -4.45
C GLU A 181 18.55 3.43 -4.67
N SER A 182 18.40 4.11 -5.80
CA SER A 182 17.16 4.77 -6.20
C SER A 182 16.63 4.20 -7.51
N PRO A 183 15.30 4.22 -7.74
CA PRO A 183 14.70 3.71 -8.98
C PRO A 183 15.05 4.61 -10.18
N GLU A 184 14.87 4.08 -11.38
CA GLU A 184 14.91 4.85 -12.62
C GLU A 184 13.84 5.96 -12.61
N ILE A 185 12.62 5.62 -12.15
CA ILE A 185 11.51 6.56 -12.00
C ILE A 185 11.02 6.55 -10.55
N ALA A 186 11.15 7.67 -9.86
CA ALA A 186 10.67 7.89 -8.50
C ALA A 186 9.37 8.70 -8.51
N ILE A 187 8.37 8.29 -7.71
CA ILE A 187 7.11 9.01 -7.52
C ILE A 187 6.92 9.30 -6.04
N ILE A 188 6.70 10.57 -5.69
CA ILE A 188 6.33 10.98 -4.34
C ILE A 188 4.94 11.60 -4.40
N THR A 189 3.92 10.86 -3.90
CA THR A 189 2.52 11.29 -3.98
C THR A 189 2.22 12.48 -3.09
N ASN A 190 2.64 12.41 -1.83
CA ASN A 190 2.55 13.47 -0.82
C ASN A 190 3.35 13.09 0.41
N VAL A 191 3.65 14.07 1.26
CA VAL A 191 4.23 13.84 2.60
C VAL A 191 3.44 14.64 3.60
N SER A 192 2.82 13.96 4.56
CA SER A 192 2.06 14.51 5.68
C SER A 192 2.39 13.73 6.96
N PRO A 193 2.20 14.29 8.16
CA PRO A 193 2.51 13.60 9.41
C PRO A 193 1.87 12.22 9.50
N ASN A 194 2.71 11.20 9.67
CA ASN A 194 2.29 9.80 9.80
C ASN A 194 3.42 8.99 10.45
N HIS A 195 3.10 7.91 11.16
CA HIS A 195 4.08 7.01 11.78
C HIS A 195 5.07 7.68 12.74
N LEU A 196 4.68 8.78 13.41
CA LEU A 196 5.51 9.49 14.40
C LEU A 196 5.63 8.75 15.73
N ASP A 197 4.90 7.66 15.90
CA ASP A 197 5.06 6.66 16.97
C ASP A 197 6.26 5.75 16.78
N ILE A 198 6.78 5.66 15.55
CA ILE A 198 7.89 4.78 15.17
C ILE A 198 9.14 5.58 14.77
N HIS A 199 8.99 6.58 13.89
CA HIS A 199 10.06 7.52 13.56
C HIS A 199 10.36 8.42 14.75
N LYS A 200 11.62 8.84 14.87
CA LYS A 200 12.07 9.73 15.93
C LYS A 200 11.31 11.06 15.90
N ASP A 201 11.11 11.60 14.71
CA ASP A 201 10.44 12.87 14.46
C ASP A 201 9.97 12.97 13.00
N MET A 202 9.33 14.08 12.65
CA MET A 202 8.88 14.34 11.29
C MET A 202 10.04 14.48 10.30
N GLN A 203 11.19 14.97 10.74
CA GLN A 203 12.36 15.15 9.88
C GLN A 203 12.92 13.79 9.43
N GLU A 204 13.07 12.83 10.35
CA GLU A 204 13.51 11.47 10.00
C GLU A 204 12.52 10.83 9.00
N TYR A 205 11.22 11.03 9.19
CA TYR A 205 10.21 10.51 8.25
C TYR A 205 10.33 11.12 6.85
N VAL A 206 10.55 12.44 6.78
CA VAL A 206 10.76 13.18 5.53
C VAL A 206 12.04 12.71 4.84
N ASP A 207 13.16 12.65 5.59
CA ASP A 207 14.45 12.23 5.07
C ASP A 207 14.45 10.78 4.59
N ALA A 208 13.78 9.90 5.32
CA ALA A 208 13.58 8.52 4.89
C ALA A 208 12.88 8.45 3.53
N LYS A 209 11.80 9.21 3.31
CA LYS A 209 11.11 9.24 2.01
C LYS A 209 11.95 9.86 0.90
N LYS A 210 12.74 10.87 1.23
CA LYS A 210 13.62 11.55 0.28
C LYS A 210 14.67 10.60 -0.32
N ASN A 211 15.09 9.55 0.39
CA ASN A 211 16.05 8.57 -0.11
C ASN A 211 15.62 7.93 -1.45
N ILE A 212 14.33 7.93 -1.78
CA ILE A 212 13.86 7.40 -3.08
C ILE A 212 14.49 8.12 -4.28
N LEU A 213 14.93 9.36 -4.13
CA LEU A 213 15.49 10.16 -5.22
C LEU A 213 16.98 10.52 -5.03
N LEU A 214 17.53 10.44 -3.81
CA LEU A 214 18.86 10.97 -3.52
C LEU A 214 20.01 10.27 -4.26
N HIS A 215 19.81 9.00 -4.65
CA HIS A 215 20.80 8.19 -5.37
C HIS A 215 20.48 8.07 -6.87
N GLN A 216 19.51 8.83 -7.39
CA GLN A 216 19.23 8.92 -8.82
C GLN A 216 20.37 9.62 -9.59
N ASN A 217 20.48 9.34 -10.89
CA ASN A 217 21.43 9.95 -11.81
C ASN A 217 20.73 10.92 -12.79
N ALA A 218 21.47 11.49 -13.72
CA ALA A 218 20.98 12.47 -14.69
C ALA A 218 19.95 11.89 -15.70
N PHE A 219 19.87 10.58 -15.86
CA PHE A 219 18.92 9.90 -16.76
C PHE A 219 17.64 9.46 -16.04
N SER A 220 17.58 9.59 -14.73
CA SER A 220 16.42 9.23 -13.93
C SER A 220 15.30 10.28 -14.05
N LYS A 221 14.08 9.88 -13.71
CA LYS A 221 12.89 10.74 -13.64
C LYS A 221 12.35 10.80 -12.21
N THR A 222 12.02 11.99 -11.73
CA THR A 222 11.35 12.17 -10.44
C THR A 222 10.02 12.88 -10.64
N VAL A 223 8.93 12.29 -10.14
CA VAL A 223 7.57 12.83 -10.17
C VAL A 223 7.20 13.35 -8.78
N LEU A 224 6.95 14.64 -8.66
CA LEU A 224 6.63 15.32 -7.40
C LEU A 224 5.25 15.98 -7.44
N ASN A 225 4.58 16.01 -6.29
CA ASN A 225 3.34 16.72 -6.09
C ASN A 225 3.62 18.22 -5.84
N LEU A 226 3.26 19.08 -6.78
CA LEU A 226 3.40 20.54 -6.66
C LEU A 226 2.51 21.12 -5.55
N ASP A 227 1.35 20.52 -5.30
CA ASP A 227 0.39 20.98 -4.30
C ASP A 227 0.75 20.58 -2.87
N ASN A 228 1.72 19.69 -2.68
CA ASN A 228 2.23 19.28 -1.37
C ASN A 228 3.58 19.94 -1.11
N GLU A 229 3.63 20.85 -0.15
CA GLU A 229 4.80 21.69 0.14
C GLU A 229 6.07 20.85 0.38
N ILE A 230 5.97 19.78 1.19
CA ILE A 230 7.13 18.92 1.52
C ILE A 230 7.59 18.16 0.27
N SER A 231 6.70 17.54 -0.49
CA SER A 231 7.08 16.85 -1.74
C SER A 231 7.70 17.83 -2.72
N ASN A 232 7.11 19.01 -2.91
CA ASN A 232 7.61 20.01 -3.83
C ASN A 232 9.00 20.59 -3.42
N SER A 233 9.28 20.66 -2.12
CA SER A 233 10.58 21.14 -1.62
C SER A 233 11.76 20.27 -2.11
N PHE A 234 11.53 19.01 -2.43
CA PHE A 234 12.57 18.11 -2.96
C PHE A 234 13.01 18.44 -4.39
N SER A 235 12.33 19.36 -5.07
CA SER A 235 12.63 19.75 -6.47
C SER A 235 14.09 20.18 -6.68
N SER A 236 14.71 20.83 -5.69
CA SER A 236 16.09 21.29 -5.76
C SER A 236 17.14 20.16 -5.69
N GLU A 237 16.72 18.97 -5.24
CA GLU A 237 17.61 17.82 -5.07
C GLU A 237 17.49 16.79 -6.22
N VAL A 238 16.55 17.02 -7.15
CA VAL A 238 16.38 16.17 -8.32
C VAL A 238 17.54 16.35 -9.29
N ARG A 239 18.23 15.26 -9.61
CA ARG A 239 19.41 15.25 -10.50
C ARG A 239 19.07 15.02 -11.98
N GLY A 240 17.98 14.32 -12.24
CA GLY A 240 17.50 13.98 -13.58
C GLY A 240 16.34 14.83 -14.02
N GLN A 241 15.39 14.21 -14.72
CA GLN A 241 14.19 14.87 -15.20
C GLN A 241 13.20 15.12 -14.04
N LEU A 242 12.91 16.38 -13.76
CA LEU A 242 11.85 16.78 -12.84
C LEU A 242 10.52 16.87 -13.59
N VAL A 243 9.54 16.11 -13.12
CA VAL A 243 8.16 16.10 -13.58
C VAL A 243 7.26 16.42 -12.40
N LYS A 244 6.24 17.26 -12.58
CA LYS A 244 5.33 17.62 -11.49
C LYS A 244 3.90 17.24 -11.83
N PHE A 245 3.11 16.95 -10.82
CA PHE A 245 1.67 16.90 -10.99
C PHE A 245 0.97 17.85 -10.02
N SER A 246 -0.19 18.37 -10.43
CA SER A 246 -0.96 19.32 -9.64
C SER A 246 -2.44 19.28 -9.95
N ARG A 247 -3.26 19.35 -8.92
CA ARG A 247 -4.70 19.56 -9.04
C ARG A 247 -5.07 21.04 -9.08
N ARG A 248 -4.21 21.92 -8.55
CA ARG A 248 -4.53 23.34 -8.29
C ARG A 248 -3.81 24.29 -9.22
N ASN A 249 -2.69 23.87 -9.79
CA ASN A 249 -1.81 24.73 -10.55
C ASN A 249 -1.45 24.09 -11.89
N THR A 250 -1.18 24.91 -12.90
CA THR A 250 -0.56 24.44 -14.14
C THR A 250 0.88 24.05 -13.91
N VAL A 251 1.37 23.09 -14.69
CA VAL A 251 2.78 22.65 -14.68
C VAL A 251 3.36 22.76 -16.09
N THR A 252 4.65 23.05 -16.19
CA THR A 252 5.35 23.12 -17.48
C THR A 252 5.73 21.75 -18.01
N ASN A 253 5.99 20.79 -17.12
CA ASN A 253 6.31 19.40 -17.45
C ASN A 253 5.61 18.49 -16.46
N GLY A 254 4.60 17.74 -16.93
CA GLY A 254 3.82 16.81 -16.11
C GLY A 254 2.31 16.94 -16.26
N ALA A 255 1.56 16.27 -15.39
CA ALA A 255 0.11 16.19 -15.45
C ALA A 255 -0.56 17.17 -14.49
N TYR A 256 -1.65 17.80 -14.94
CA TYR A 256 -2.42 18.71 -14.09
C TYR A 256 -3.90 18.72 -14.46
N LEU A 257 -4.72 19.23 -13.54
CA LEU A 257 -6.15 19.36 -13.75
C LEU A 257 -6.48 20.72 -14.41
N LYS A 258 -7.17 20.69 -15.56
CA LYS A 258 -7.66 21.85 -16.27
C LYS A 258 -9.08 21.58 -16.77
N ASP A 259 -10.04 22.43 -16.43
CA ASP A 259 -11.43 22.34 -16.87
C ASP A 259 -12.05 20.94 -16.72
N ASN A 260 -11.87 20.33 -15.55
CA ASN A 260 -12.28 18.95 -15.22
C ASN A 260 -11.63 17.84 -16.06
N LYS A 261 -10.52 18.13 -16.73
CA LYS A 261 -9.74 17.14 -17.49
C LYS A 261 -8.33 17.02 -16.94
N ILE A 262 -7.79 15.81 -16.96
CA ILE A 262 -6.36 15.60 -16.80
C ILE A 262 -5.70 15.98 -18.11
N VAL A 263 -4.77 16.92 -18.03
CA VAL A 263 -3.93 17.39 -19.14
C VAL A 263 -2.47 17.09 -18.81
N TYR A 264 -1.70 16.64 -19.79
CA TYR A 264 -0.24 16.55 -19.67
C TYR A 264 0.40 17.70 -20.48
N SER A 265 1.30 18.42 -19.83
CA SER A 265 2.17 19.42 -20.47
C SER A 265 3.56 18.84 -20.67
N ASP A 266 4.01 18.80 -21.91
CA ASP A 266 5.40 18.48 -22.25
C ASP A 266 6.11 19.78 -22.66
N TYR A 267 6.71 20.44 -21.68
CA TYR A 267 7.37 21.74 -21.81
C TYR A 267 6.51 22.80 -22.52
N GLY A 268 5.23 22.85 -22.18
CA GLY A 268 4.26 23.82 -22.71
C GLY A 268 3.41 23.28 -23.87
N LYS A 269 3.71 22.10 -24.40
CA LYS A 269 2.82 21.41 -25.35
C LYS A 269 1.79 20.58 -24.58
N GLU A 270 0.57 21.05 -24.53
CA GLU A 270 -0.53 20.40 -23.83
C GLU A 270 -1.14 19.25 -24.64
N THR A 271 -1.45 18.16 -23.94
CA THR A 271 -2.23 17.03 -24.45
C THR A 271 -3.34 16.73 -23.47
N GLU A 272 -4.60 16.85 -23.89
CA GLU A 272 -5.75 16.42 -23.10
C GLU A 272 -5.78 14.89 -23.02
N ILE A 273 -5.94 14.33 -21.81
CA ILE A 273 -5.93 12.89 -21.57
C ILE A 273 -7.35 12.37 -21.35
N ILE A 274 -8.02 12.80 -20.28
CA ILE A 274 -9.33 12.27 -19.89
C ILE A 274 -10.11 13.27 -19.04
N ASP A 275 -11.43 13.30 -19.21
CA ASP A 275 -12.34 13.98 -18.27
C ASP A 275 -12.42 13.19 -16.96
N ILE A 276 -12.34 13.87 -15.81
CA ILE A 276 -12.32 13.19 -14.51
C ILE A 276 -13.59 12.38 -14.21
N LYS A 277 -14.74 12.76 -14.83
CA LYS A 277 -15.99 11.99 -14.70
C LYS A 277 -15.93 10.61 -15.36
N ASP A 278 -15.00 10.41 -16.31
CA ASP A 278 -14.82 9.15 -17.03
C ASP A 278 -13.86 8.20 -16.31
N ILE A 279 -13.19 8.65 -15.23
CA ILE A 279 -12.34 7.82 -14.38
C ILE A 279 -13.23 6.90 -13.55
N PHE A 280 -12.98 5.58 -13.64
CA PHE A 280 -13.84 4.59 -13.01
C PHE A 280 -13.83 4.64 -11.48
N ILE A 281 -12.64 4.75 -10.86
CA ILE A 281 -12.51 4.84 -9.39
C ILE A 281 -12.83 6.26 -8.91
N PRO A 282 -13.75 6.42 -7.95
CA PRO A 282 -14.22 7.74 -7.53
C PRO A 282 -13.21 8.50 -6.66
N GLY A 283 -13.40 9.81 -6.56
CA GLY A 283 -12.71 10.69 -5.62
C GLY A 283 -11.54 11.47 -6.20
N MET A 284 -11.43 12.73 -5.79
CA MET A 284 -10.40 13.66 -6.29
C MET A 284 -8.96 13.21 -5.96
N HIS A 285 -8.75 12.50 -4.84
CA HIS A 285 -7.43 11.91 -4.54
C HIS A 285 -7.05 10.84 -5.57
N ASN A 286 -8.01 10.12 -6.18
CA ASN A 286 -7.71 9.20 -7.28
C ASN A 286 -7.34 9.94 -8.57
N VAL A 287 -7.92 11.11 -8.81
CA VAL A 287 -7.47 11.99 -9.90
C VAL A 287 -5.99 12.38 -9.70
N GLU A 288 -5.59 12.71 -8.47
CA GLU A 288 -4.18 12.98 -8.13
C GLU A 288 -3.30 11.74 -8.34
N ASN A 289 -3.76 10.55 -7.93
CA ASN A 289 -3.04 9.29 -8.17
C ASN A 289 -2.85 9.00 -9.67
N TYR A 290 -3.88 9.27 -10.50
CA TYR A 290 -3.77 9.18 -11.96
C TYR A 290 -2.79 10.18 -12.53
N MET A 291 -2.82 11.45 -12.10
CA MET A 291 -1.86 12.45 -12.57
C MET A 291 -0.42 12.05 -12.24
N ALA A 292 -0.17 11.52 -11.05
CA ALA A 292 1.13 11.00 -10.66
C ALA A 292 1.58 9.82 -11.53
N ALA A 293 0.67 8.85 -11.75
CA ALA A 293 0.95 7.67 -12.56
C ALA A 293 1.18 8.01 -14.05
N ILE A 294 0.34 8.89 -14.63
CA ILE A 294 0.49 9.38 -16.00
C ILE A 294 1.85 10.08 -16.16
N SER A 295 2.22 10.92 -15.20
CA SER A 295 3.51 11.64 -15.21
C SER A 295 4.71 10.67 -15.21
N ALA A 296 4.59 9.55 -14.51
CA ALA A 296 5.63 8.53 -14.48
C ALA A 296 5.78 7.80 -15.82
N VAL A 297 4.65 7.38 -16.43
CA VAL A 297 4.66 6.53 -17.64
C VAL A 297 4.61 7.32 -18.95
N TRP A 298 4.60 8.66 -18.90
CA TRP A 298 4.60 9.49 -20.09
C TRP A 298 5.82 9.21 -20.98
N GLY A 299 5.56 8.94 -22.25
CA GLY A 299 6.57 8.52 -23.22
C GLY A 299 6.82 6.99 -23.23
N ILE A 300 6.26 6.22 -22.27
CA ILE A 300 6.35 4.75 -22.23
C ILE A 300 5.02 4.12 -22.67
N VAL A 301 3.90 4.72 -22.28
CA VAL A 301 2.53 4.26 -22.56
C VAL A 301 1.82 5.31 -23.38
N ASP A 302 1.11 4.92 -24.43
CA ASP A 302 0.32 5.81 -25.25
C ASP A 302 -0.96 6.29 -24.55
N VAL A 303 -1.50 7.42 -25.03
CA VAL A 303 -2.67 8.09 -24.43
C VAL A 303 -3.92 7.19 -24.47
N ASP A 304 -4.15 6.47 -25.56
CA ASP A 304 -5.35 5.62 -25.71
C ASP A 304 -5.34 4.49 -24.68
N THR A 305 -4.18 3.90 -24.45
CA THR A 305 -3.97 2.87 -23.41
C THR A 305 -4.21 3.46 -22.01
N ILE A 306 -3.69 4.66 -21.72
CA ILE A 306 -3.92 5.36 -20.45
C ILE A 306 -5.43 5.58 -20.23
N VAL A 307 -6.14 6.11 -21.24
CA VAL A 307 -7.58 6.36 -21.18
C VAL A 307 -8.37 5.08 -20.96
N LYS A 308 -8.02 4.00 -21.68
CA LYS A 308 -8.67 2.71 -21.53
C LYS A 308 -8.55 2.19 -20.08
N VAL A 309 -7.35 2.22 -19.51
CA VAL A 309 -7.14 1.77 -18.12
C VAL A 309 -7.89 2.68 -17.13
N ALA A 310 -7.85 4.00 -17.32
CA ALA A 310 -8.54 4.94 -16.44
C ALA A 310 -10.07 4.69 -16.39
N LYS A 311 -10.67 4.28 -17.52
CA LYS A 311 -12.09 3.95 -17.63
C LYS A 311 -12.46 2.55 -17.09
N THR A 312 -11.50 1.65 -16.87
CA THR A 312 -11.78 0.24 -16.56
C THR A 312 -11.15 -0.28 -15.28
N PHE A 313 -10.17 0.41 -14.72
CA PHE A 313 -9.49 0.00 -13.49
C PHE A 313 -10.43 0.12 -12.29
N GLN A 314 -10.75 -1.01 -11.68
CA GLN A 314 -11.75 -1.13 -10.61
C GLN A 314 -11.23 -0.79 -9.21
N GLY A 315 -10.00 -0.34 -9.09
CA GLY A 315 -9.35 -0.03 -7.81
C GLY A 315 -8.44 -1.15 -7.32
N VAL A 316 -7.90 -0.94 -6.14
CA VAL A 316 -7.04 -1.92 -5.45
C VAL A 316 -7.91 -2.88 -4.66
N GLU A 317 -7.62 -4.17 -4.71
CA GLU A 317 -8.34 -5.18 -3.94
C GLU A 317 -8.47 -4.80 -2.47
N HIS A 318 -9.65 -4.90 -1.91
CA HIS A 318 -10.03 -4.51 -0.55
C HIS A 318 -9.92 -3.02 -0.21
N ARG A 319 -9.64 -2.13 -1.17
CA ARG A 319 -9.55 -0.68 -0.97
C ARG A 319 -10.52 0.05 -1.88
N ALA A 320 -11.68 0.39 -1.38
CA ALA A 320 -12.79 0.97 -2.17
C ALA A 320 -12.97 0.24 -3.52
N GLU A 321 -12.75 -1.08 -3.50
CA GLU A 321 -12.82 -1.97 -4.65
C GLU A 321 -14.26 -2.12 -5.12
N PHE A 322 -14.53 -1.79 -6.36
CA PHE A 322 -15.85 -2.05 -6.95
C PHE A 322 -16.07 -3.57 -7.10
N VAL A 323 -17.17 -4.08 -6.54
CA VAL A 323 -17.51 -5.51 -6.58
C VAL A 323 -18.49 -5.81 -7.71
N ARG A 324 -19.63 -5.15 -7.70
CA ARG A 324 -20.64 -5.21 -8.77
C ARG A 324 -21.70 -4.14 -8.60
N GLU A 325 -22.47 -3.92 -9.64
CA GLU A 325 -23.76 -3.25 -9.58
C GLU A 325 -24.88 -4.31 -9.60
N PHE A 326 -25.81 -4.20 -8.65
CA PHE A 326 -26.97 -5.09 -8.55
C PHE A 326 -28.22 -4.23 -8.29
N ASN A 327 -29.24 -4.38 -9.12
CA ASN A 327 -30.49 -3.58 -9.07
C ASN A 327 -30.26 -2.05 -9.13
N GLY A 328 -29.19 -1.62 -9.79
CA GLY A 328 -28.79 -0.21 -9.83
C GLY A 328 -28.14 0.30 -8.54
N VAL A 329 -27.77 -0.60 -7.62
CA VAL A 329 -27.00 -0.33 -6.40
C VAL A 329 -25.56 -0.77 -6.61
N LYS A 330 -24.60 0.11 -6.34
CA LYS A 330 -23.16 -0.18 -6.46
C LYS A 330 -22.57 -0.67 -5.14
N TYR A 331 -21.90 -1.81 -5.16
CA TYR A 331 -21.27 -2.41 -3.98
C TYR A 331 -19.76 -2.26 -4.04
N TYR A 332 -19.16 -1.74 -2.95
CA TYR A 332 -17.73 -1.54 -2.80
C TYR A 332 -17.18 -2.27 -1.58
N ASN A 333 -15.99 -2.86 -1.75
CA ASN A 333 -15.24 -3.52 -0.69
C ASN A 333 -14.08 -2.62 -0.23
N ASP A 334 -14.18 -2.10 0.98
CA ASP A 334 -13.08 -1.36 1.64
C ASP A 334 -12.70 -2.03 2.98
N SER A 335 -12.59 -3.36 2.95
CA SER A 335 -12.27 -4.16 4.14
C SER A 335 -10.95 -3.76 4.80
N ILE A 336 -10.03 -3.12 4.07
CA ILE A 336 -8.77 -2.60 4.62
C ILE A 336 -8.97 -1.39 5.55
N ALA A 337 -10.12 -0.72 5.52
CA ALA A 337 -10.44 0.42 6.39
C ALA A 337 -10.72 -0.06 7.83
N SER A 338 -9.67 -0.57 8.49
CA SER A 338 -9.71 -1.24 9.79
C SER A 338 -9.47 -0.30 10.99
N SER A 339 -9.74 0.99 10.82
CA SER A 339 -9.72 1.99 11.89
C SER A 339 -10.74 3.11 11.63
N PRO A 340 -11.22 3.81 12.68
CA PRO A 340 -12.14 4.92 12.56
C PRO A 340 -11.67 6.00 11.57
N THR A 341 -10.43 6.44 11.68
CA THR A 341 -9.81 7.46 10.82
C THR A 341 -9.80 7.02 9.34
N ARG A 342 -9.47 5.75 9.04
CA ARG A 342 -9.47 5.26 7.66
C ARG A 342 -10.85 5.21 7.04
N THR A 343 -11.88 4.89 7.80
CA THR A 343 -13.26 4.94 7.31
C THR A 343 -13.70 6.38 7.12
N ALA A 344 -13.43 7.28 8.08
CA ALA A 344 -13.84 8.67 7.99
C ALA A 344 -13.17 9.44 6.84
N SER A 345 -11.84 9.47 6.81
CA SER A 345 -11.08 10.23 5.84
C SER A 345 -10.77 9.45 4.54
N GLY A 346 -10.84 8.13 4.57
CA GLY A 346 -10.74 7.26 3.39
C GLY A 346 -12.10 7.09 2.71
N THR A 347 -12.88 6.10 3.13
CA THR A 347 -14.12 5.69 2.45
C THR A 347 -15.16 6.79 2.36
N LEU A 348 -15.50 7.44 3.49
CA LEU A 348 -16.60 8.41 3.54
C LEU A 348 -16.29 9.73 2.83
N SER A 349 -15.02 10.01 2.56
CA SER A 349 -14.60 11.17 1.77
C SER A 349 -14.66 10.95 0.25
N LEU A 350 -14.87 9.71 -0.20
CA LEU A 350 -14.92 9.37 -1.62
C LEU A 350 -16.18 9.86 -2.33
N TYR A 351 -17.26 10.03 -1.56
CA TYR A 351 -18.60 10.25 -2.08
C TYR A 351 -19.16 11.58 -1.59
N ASP A 352 -19.80 12.32 -2.47
CA ASP A 352 -20.51 13.56 -2.12
C ASP A 352 -21.87 13.25 -1.49
N GLU A 353 -22.55 12.22 -1.98
CA GLU A 353 -23.81 11.70 -1.46
C GLU A 353 -23.65 10.86 -0.18
N LYS A 354 -24.75 10.74 0.59
CA LYS A 354 -24.81 9.82 1.72
C LYS A 354 -24.92 8.37 1.24
N ILE A 355 -24.05 7.51 1.76
CA ILE A 355 -23.97 6.10 1.39
C ILE A 355 -24.49 5.15 2.48
N ILE A 356 -24.61 3.88 2.17
CA ILE A 356 -24.88 2.79 3.12
C ILE A 356 -23.53 2.16 3.47
N ILE A 357 -23.23 2.01 4.77
CA ILE A 357 -22.00 1.30 5.17
C ILE A 357 -22.32 0.10 6.07
N ILE A 358 -21.51 -0.95 5.89
CA ILE A 358 -21.40 -2.08 6.82
C ILE A 358 -20.15 -1.83 7.65
N ALA A 359 -20.32 -1.69 8.97
CA ALA A 359 -19.23 -1.32 9.88
C ALA A 359 -19.22 -2.19 11.15
N GLY A 360 -18.05 -2.22 11.81
CA GLY A 360 -17.80 -2.97 13.03
C GLY A 360 -16.79 -4.12 12.83
N GLY A 361 -16.41 -4.73 13.93
CA GLY A 361 -15.39 -5.77 13.99
C GLY A 361 -14.66 -5.80 15.33
N TYR A 362 -13.44 -6.33 15.35
CA TYR A 362 -12.60 -6.48 16.54
C TYR A 362 -12.20 -5.14 17.16
N ASP A 363 -12.28 -5.06 18.48
CA ASP A 363 -11.97 -3.85 19.24
C ASP A 363 -10.48 -3.74 19.59
N LYS A 364 -9.80 -2.76 18.99
CA LYS A 364 -8.42 -2.38 19.32
C LYS A 364 -8.33 -1.25 20.35
N ASN A 365 -9.42 -0.98 21.09
CA ASN A 365 -9.52 0.13 22.04
C ASN A 365 -9.29 1.52 21.40
N LEU A 366 -9.74 1.70 20.17
CA LEU A 366 -9.65 2.97 19.46
C LEU A 366 -10.82 3.90 19.85
N ASN A 367 -10.61 5.21 19.69
CA ASN A 367 -11.65 6.22 19.82
C ASN A 367 -12.46 6.34 18.51
N TYR A 368 -13.79 6.41 18.62
CA TYR A 368 -14.73 6.51 17.50
C TYR A 368 -15.46 7.86 17.43
N ASP A 369 -15.18 8.81 18.32
CA ASP A 369 -15.98 10.04 18.46
C ASP A 369 -15.97 10.88 17.16
N GLU A 370 -14.81 11.06 16.54
CA GLU A 370 -14.72 11.78 15.27
C GLU A 370 -15.46 11.06 14.13
N LEU A 371 -15.40 9.73 14.12
CA LEU A 371 -16.10 8.93 13.12
C LEU A 371 -17.62 9.09 13.25
N GLY A 372 -18.16 9.16 14.48
CA GLY A 372 -19.58 9.36 14.73
C GLY A 372 -20.14 10.62 14.04
N GLU A 373 -19.40 11.72 14.12
CA GLU A 373 -19.78 12.97 13.45
C GLU A 373 -19.74 12.85 11.91
N VAL A 374 -18.72 12.18 11.36
CA VAL A 374 -18.61 11.95 9.91
C VAL A 374 -19.72 11.03 9.42
N ILE A 375 -20.07 9.99 10.18
CA ILE A 375 -21.19 9.09 9.88
C ILE A 375 -22.49 9.86 9.77
N CYS A 376 -22.82 10.75 10.71
CA CYS A 376 -24.04 11.55 10.65
C CYS A 376 -24.14 12.40 9.37
N LYS A 377 -23.01 12.87 8.86
CA LYS A 377 -22.95 13.71 7.64
C LYS A 377 -22.97 12.91 6.33
N LYS A 378 -22.35 11.73 6.32
CA LYS A 378 -22.03 10.98 5.09
C LYS A 378 -22.74 9.62 4.96
N VAL A 379 -23.43 9.16 5.99
CA VAL A 379 -24.09 7.86 5.98
C VAL A 379 -25.60 8.03 6.11
N LYS A 380 -26.36 7.39 5.26
CA LYS A 380 -27.83 7.33 5.36
C LYS A 380 -28.30 6.10 6.12
N ILE A 381 -27.61 4.97 5.96
CA ILE A 381 -27.89 3.72 6.65
C ILE A 381 -26.58 3.13 7.17
N LEU A 382 -26.56 2.84 8.46
CA LEU A 382 -25.45 2.25 9.18
C LEU A 382 -25.81 0.83 9.61
N ILE A 383 -25.17 -0.18 9.01
CA ILE A 383 -25.36 -1.59 9.37
C ILE A 383 -24.16 -2.02 10.21
N LEU A 384 -24.42 -2.39 11.47
CA LEU A 384 -23.42 -2.67 12.47
C LEU A 384 -23.33 -4.13 12.84
N MET A 385 -22.11 -4.67 12.89
CA MET A 385 -21.79 -6.02 13.32
C MET A 385 -20.50 -6.10 14.15
N GLY A 386 -20.26 -7.20 14.84
CA GLY A 386 -19.04 -7.45 15.59
C GLY A 386 -18.88 -6.64 16.89
N ASN A 387 -17.73 -6.78 17.56
CA ASN A 387 -17.51 -6.32 18.92
C ASN A 387 -17.55 -4.79 19.09
N THR A 388 -17.22 -4.01 18.06
CA THR A 388 -17.22 -2.55 18.11
C THR A 388 -18.55 -1.90 17.76
N ALA A 389 -19.56 -2.69 17.44
CA ALA A 389 -20.87 -2.20 17.02
C ALA A 389 -21.47 -1.22 18.02
N ASP A 390 -21.40 -1.52 19.34
CA ASP A 390 -21.91 -0.64 20.41
C ASP A 390 -21.13 0.69 20.51
N LYS A 391 -19.80 0.64 20.32
CA LYS A 391 -18.96 1.84 20.36
C LYS A 391 -19.27 2.76 19.19
N ILE A 392 -19.42 2.22 17.98
CA ILE A 392 -19.75 3.00 16.78
C ILE A 392 -21.14 3.63 16.90
N GLU A 393 -22.15 2.85 17.35
CA GLU A 393 -23.50 3.39 17.56
C GLU A 393 -23.54 4.48 18.62
N THR A 394 -22.88 4.24 19.76
CA THR A 394 -22.81 5.21 20.85
C THR A 394 -22.15 6.52 20.39
N SER A 395 -21.05 6.42 19.69
CA SER A 395 -20.33 7.57 19.12
C SER A 395 -21.20 8.32 18.10
N THR A 396 -21.89 7.61 17.23
CA THR A 396 -22.81 8.20 16.26
C THR A 396 -23.96 8.94 16.95
N LYS A 397 -24.60 8.33 17.96
CA LYS A 397 -25.73 8.93 18.69
C LYS A 397 -25.31 10.11 19.57
N LYS A 398 -24.05 10.18 20.01
CA LYS A 398 -23.50 11.31 20.77
C LYS A 398 -23.04 12.47 19.90
N ALA A 399 -22.91 12.27 18.60
CA ALA A 399 -22.41 13.29 17.68
C ALA A 399 -23.37 14.51 17.62
N PRO A 400 -22.86 15.74 17.59
CA PRO A 400 -23.68 16.96 17.50
C PRO A 400 -24.62 16.98 16.30
N SER A 401 -24.23 16.36 15.18
CA SER A 401 -25.03 16.28 13.95
C SER A 401 -26.03 15.12 13.94
N TYR A 402 -26.14 14.34 15.01
CA TYR A 402 -27.09 13.23 15.07
C TYR A 402 -28.54 13.72 15.19
N SER A 403 -29.44 13.10 14.45
CA SER A 403 -30.86 13.18 14.65
C SER A 403 -31.48 11.79 14.54
N GLU A 404 -32.60 11.55 15.22
CA GLU A 404 -33.25 10.24 15.21
C GLU A 404 -33.61 9.81 13.76
N GLY A 405 -33.22 8.58 13.40
CA GLY A 405 -33.39 8.06 12.04
C GLY A 405 -32.39 8.58 10.98
N ASN A 406 -31.39 9.38 11.34
CA ASN A 406 -30.38 9.87 10.43
C ASN A 406 -28.95 9.85 11.05
N PRO A 407 -28.17 8.79 10.79
CA PRO A 407 -28.46 7.62 9.93
C PRO A 407 -29.51 6.66 10.54
N VAL A 408 -30.18 5.87 9.70
CA VAL A 408 -30.93 4.70 10.15
C VAL A 408 -29.92 3.63 10.55
N ILE A 409 -30.08 3.03 11.73
CA ILE A 409 -29.12 2.07 12.29
C ILE A 409 -29.75 0.68 12.34
N TYR A 410 -29.09 -0.33 11.78
CA TYR A 410 -29.43 -1.73 11.90
C TYR A 410 -28.31 -2.51 12.59
N ARG A 411 -28.70 -3.50 13.41
CA ARG A 411 -27.80 -4.46 14.05
C ARG A 411 -27.97 -5.82 13.39
N VAL A 412 -26.86 -6.47 13.10
CA VAL A 412 -26.82 -7.81 12.50
C VAL A 412 -25.71 -8.63 13.17
N SER A 413 -25.81 -9.96 13.02
CA SER A 413 -24.88 -10.87 13.72
C SER A 413 -23.65 -11.24 12.89
N ASN A 414 -23.73 -11.20 11.56
CA ASN A 414 -22.70 -11.67 10.63
C ASN A 414 -22.76 -10.95 9.29
N MET A 415 -21.83 -11.28 8.40
CA MET A 415 -21.69 -10.64 7.08
C MET A 415 -22.84 -11.01 6.14
N GLU A 416 -23.38 -12.23 6.23
CA GLU A 416 -24.52 -12.70 5.45
C GLU A 416 -25.76 -11.85 5.72
N GLU A 417 -26.05 -11.63 7.00
CA GLU A 417 -27.15 -10.76 7.43
C GLU A 417 -26.90 -9.30 7.03
N ALA A 418 -25.64 -8.84 7.09
CA ALA A 418 -25.27 -7.49 6.71
C ALA A 418 -25.50 -7.21 5.23
N VAL A 419 -25.03 -8.11 4.35
CA VAL A 419 -25.20 -7.99 2.90
C VAL A 419 -26.68 -8.12 2.53
N LYS A 420 -27.40 -9.06 3.15
CA LYS A 420 -28.84 -9.23 2.96
C LYS A 420 -29.60 -7.95 3.36
N LYS A 421 -29.33 -7.41 4.56
CA LYS A 421 -29.94 -6.18 5.04
C LYS A 421 -29.65 -5.01 4.10
N ALA A 422 -28.39 -4.85 3.68
CA ALA A 422 -28.01 -3.82 2.72
C ALA A 422 -28.81 -3.94 1.41
N SER A 423 -28.99 -5.14 0.88
CA SER A 423 -29.75 -5.36 -0.36
C SER A 423 -31.25 -5.11 -0.22
N GLU A 424 -31.83 -5.31 0.98
CA GLU A 424 -33.23 -5.06 1.28
C GLU A 424 -33.56 -3.56 1.39
N VAL A 425 -32.62 -2.76 1.92
CA VAL A 425 -32.87 -1.34 2.25
C VAL A 425 -32.31 -0.37 1.21
N ALA A 426 -31.43 -0.84 0.35
CA ALA A 426 -30.84 -0.01 -0.72
C ALA A 426 -31.83 0.19 -1.86
N VAL A 427 -31.82 1.38 -2.43
CA VAL A 427 -32.61 1.73 -3.63
C VAL A 427 -31.69 2.06 -4.80
N LYS A 428 -32.24 2.00 -6.02
CA LYS A 428 -31.48 2.34 -7.24
C LYS A 428 -30.77 3.69 -7.11
N GLY A 429 -29.48 3.69 -7.42
CA GLY A 429 -28.59 4.85 -7.31
C GLY A 429 -27.76 4.84 -6.02
N ASP A 430 -28.08 3.96 -5.07
CA ASP A 430 -27.30 3.87 -3.82
C ASP A 430 -25.93 3.25 -3.98
N ILE A 431 -25.08 3.59 -3.04
CA ILE A 431 -23.76 2.98 -2.82
C ILE A 431 -23.80 2.23 -1.49
N VAL A 432 -23.41 0.96 -1.51
CA VAL A 432 -23.16 0.11 -0.34
C VAL A 432 -21.68 -0.14 -0.24
N SER A 433 -21.06 0.19 0.90
CA SER A 433 -19.63 -0.06 1.13
C SER A 433 -19.41 -0.87 2.41
N LEU A 434 -18.63 -1.95 2.29
CA LEU A 434 -17.99 -2.56 3.46
C LEU A 434 -16.88 -1.64 3.94
N SER A 435 -17.12 -0.89 5.01
CA SER A 435 -16.16 0.06 5.60
C SER A 435 -16.11 -0.13 7.11
N PRO A 436 -15.36 -1.14 7.58
CA PRO A 436 -15.53 -1.70 8.92
C PRO A 436 -15.18 -0.75 10.06
N ALA A 437 -14.32 0.22 9.86
CA ALA A 437 -13.75 1.08 10.90
C ALA A 437 -13.04 0.32 12.04
N SER A 438 -12.92 -1.00 11.92
CA SER A 438 -12.44 -1.92 12.94
C SER A 438 -11.64 -3.07 12.33
N ALA A 439 -10.75 -3.68 13.10
CA ALA A 439 -10.05 -4.89 12.66
C ALA A 439 -11.03 -6.05 12.46
N SER A 440 -10.54 -7.18 11.92
CA SER A 440 -11.39 -8.31 11.52
C SER A 440 -11.31 -9.50 12.49
N PHE A 441 -10.45 -9.46 13.50
CA PHE A 441 -10.01 -10.62 14.29
C PHE A 441 -11.08 -11.24 15.20
N ASP A 442 -12.27 -10.67 15.28
CA ASP A 442 -13.42 -11.23 15.98
C ASP A 442 -14.16 -12.31 15.15
N LEU A 443 -14.22 -12.14 13.82
CA LEU A 443 -14.95 -13.03 12.93
C LEU A 443 -14.07 -13.63 11.80
N TYR A 444 -12.88 -13.07 11.54
CA TYR A 444 -12.00 -13.44 10.43
C TYR A 444 -10.51 -13.40 10.86
N LYS A 445 -9.67 -14.22 10.26
CA LYS A 445 -8.22 -14.21 10.51
C LYS A 445 -7.54 -12.89 10.11
N ASN A 446 -8.06 -12.23 9.08
CA ASN A 446 -7.51 -10.98 8.57
C ASN A 446 -8.57 -10.22 7.72
N PHE A 447 -8.24 -8.99 7.33
CA PHE A 447 -9.13 -8.15 6.53
C PHE A 447 -9.35 -8.68 5.10
N MET A 448 -8.42 -9.45 4.54
CA MET A 448 -8.54 -10.03 3.21
C MET A 448 -9.65 -11.10 3.20
N GLU A 449 -9.65 -12.00 4.17
CA GLU A 449 -10.69 -13.01 4.32
C GLU A 449 -12.07 -12.38 4.50
N ARG A 450 -12.19 -11.33 5.32
CA ARG A 450 -13.43 -10.54 5.46
C ARG A 450 -13.87 -9.94 4.15
N GLY A 451 -12.96 -9.34 3.39
CA GLY A 451 -13.26 -8.72 2.11
C GLY A 451 -13.66 -9.73 1.03
N ILE A 452 -13.01 -10.89 0.98
CA ILE A 452 -13.36 -11.99 0.06
C ILE A 452 -14.76 -12.51 0.38
N HIS A 453 -15.07 -12.72 1.66
CA HIS A 453 -16.41 -13.19 2.07
C HIS A 453 -17.51 -12.19 1.66
N PHE A 454 -17.30 -10.89 1.92
CA PHE A 454 -18.22 -9.86 1.44
C PHE A 454 -18.40 -9.89 -0.09
N LYS A 455 -17.31 -9.97 -0.85
CA LYS A 455 -17.35 -10.02 -2.31
C LYS A 455 -18.16 -11.22 -2.83
N ASN A 456 -17.98 -12.39 -2.23
CA ASN A 456 -18.69 -13.60 -2.61
C ASN A 456 -20.20 -13.46 -2.36
N LEU A 457 -20.59 -13.00 -1.17
CA LEU A 457 -21.99 -12.77 -0.83
C LEU A 457 -22.67 -11.75 -1.77
N VAL A 458 -21.96 -10.64 -2.06
CA VAL A 458 -22.47 -9.63 -3.01
C VAL A 458 -22.64 -10.23 -4.41
N LYS A 459 -21.69 -11.05 -4.89
CA LYS A 459 -21.79 -11.72 -6.20
C LYS A 459 -22.93 -12.75 -6.27
N GLU A 460 -23.29 -13.35 -5.14
CA GLU A 460 -24.35 -14.34 -5.03
C GLU A 460 -25.76 -13.73 -4.88
N LEU A 461 -25.91 -12.42 -4.67
CA LEU A 461 -27.21 -11.75 -4.63
C LEU A 461 -28.03 -12.10 -5.90
N LYS A 462 -29.24 -12.58 -5.68
CA LYS A 462 -30.21 -12.96 -6.73
C LYS A 462 -31.47 -12.10 -6.60
N TRP A 463 -32.20 -12.01 -7.70
CA TRP A 463 -33.49 -11.33 -7.78
C TRP A 463 -34.50 -11.91 -6.80
#